data_7e538982e45bd0bcea32f913db54751d
#
_entry.id   7e538982e45bd0bcea32f913db54751d
#
_cell.length_a   1.000
_cell.length_b   1.000
_cell.length_c   1.000
_cell.angle_alpha   90.00
_cell.angle_beta   90.00
_cell.angle_gamma   90.00
#
_symmetry.space_group_name_H-M   'P 1'
#
loop_
_entity.id
_entity.type
_entity.pdbx_description
1 polymer ?
#
loop_
_entity_poly.entity_id
_entity_poly.type
_entity_poly.pdbx_seq_one_letter_code
_entity_poly.pdbx_strand_id
1 'polypeptide(L)'
;FKFSFKFPQNITHKKKLYEVDEEIHLFLALLAEIRPKVGTIMIQLPPSFDSSLMNRLLRLKNVLPPTFNYAIEFRHSDFFIDPHLEIYNLIRDGVFSLVILDNRLSANNTSHSDKRKDPISIDPGQNPIVRYVDTDGSYDTGRINAWGECLKHWKKEGRKPSFFAHTESDNFAPHIAKMVYNKIW
;
A
#
# COMPACT_ATOMS: atom_id res chain seq x y z
N PHE A 1 -1.02 2.47 19.90
CA PHE A 1 -1.94 2.17 18.79
C PHE A 1 -1.96 3.34 17.81
N LYS A 2 -1.91 3.05 16.49
CA LYS A 2 -1.99 4.04 15.40
C LYS A 2 -3.05 3.63 14.40
N PHE A 3 -3.69 4.61 13.79
CA PHE A 3 -4.64 4.42 12.70
C PHE A 3 -3.95 4.67 11.36
N SER A 4 -4.16 3.80 10.39
CA SER A 4 -3.86 4.09 8.98
C SER A 4 -5.11 4.62 8.30
N PHE A 5 -4.94 5.66 7.51
CA PHE A 5 -6.02 6.32 6.80
C PHE A 5 -5.85 6.10 5.30
N LYS A 6 -6.94 6.24 4.58
CA LYS A 6 -6.93 6.19 3.13
C LYS A 6 -7.40 7.53 2.57
N PHE A 7 -6.75 8.01 1.52
CA PHE A 7 -7.20 9.20 0.82
C PHE A 7 -8.64 9.04 0.34
N PRO A 8 -9.45 10.10 0.44
CA PRO A 8 -10.81 10.12 -0.08
C PRO A 8 -10.88 9.72 -1.55
N GLN A 9 -11.92 8.96 -1.93
CA GLN A 9 -12.12 8.53 -3.33
C GLN A 9 -12.29 9.71 -4.29
N ASN A 10 -12.78 10.85 -3.80
CA ASN A 10 -12.86 12.05 -4.62
C ASN A 10 -11.49 12.46 -5.17
N ILE A 11 -10.44 12.40 -4.35
CA ILE A 11 -9.07 12.74 -4.72
C ILE A 11 -8.48 11.70 -5.66
N THR A 12 -8.54 10.43 -5.26
CA THR A 12 -7.78 9.35 -5.94
C THR A 12 -8.53 8.75 -7.14
N HIS A 13 -9.84 8.54 -7.03
CA HIS A 13 -10.62 7.82 -8.04
C HIS A 13 -11.37 8.77 -8.99
N LYS A 14 -12.11 9.75 -8.47
CA LYS A 14 -12.90 10.66 -9.29
C LYS A 14 -12.01 11.65 -10.03
N LYS A 15 -11.20 12.41 -9.31
CA LYS A 15 -10.30 13.42 -9.89
C LYS A 15 -8.97 12.84 -10.37
N LYS A 16 -8.61 11.61 -10.00
CA LYS A 16 -7.34 10.97 -10.37
C LYS A 16 -6.14 11.89 -10.16
N LEU A 17 -6.08 12.50 -9.00
CA LEU A 17 -5.04 13.45 -8.58
C LEU A 17 -4.95 14.74 -9.43
N TYR A 18 -6.00 15.09 -10.16
CA TYR A 18 -6.06 16.32 -10.93
C TYR A 18 -6.67 17.45 -10.11
N GLU A 19 -5.94 18.57 -9.93
CA GLU A 19 -6.37 19.75 -9.18
C GLU A 19 -7.01 19.43 -7.83
N VAL A 20 -6.25 18.73 -6.98
CA VAL A 20 -6.73 18.21 -5.68
C VAL A 20 -5.97 18.79 -4.47
N ASP A 21 -5.21 19.83 -4.66
CA ASP A 21 -4.32 20.37 -3.61
C ASP A 21 -5.12 20.83 -2.39
N GLU A 22 -6.24 21.52 -2.61
CA GLU A 22 -7.10 22.02 -1.55
C GLU A 22 -7.72 20.86 -0.75
N GLU A 23 -8.26 19.84 -1.45
CA GLU A 23 -8.85 18.67 -0.78
C GLU A 23 -7.81 17.87 0.00
N ILE A 24 -6.57 17.78 -0.52
CA ILE A 24 -5.46 17.16 0.19
C ILE A 24 -5.14 17.94 1.46
N HIS A 25 -5.00 19.26 1.36
CA HIS A 25 -4.71 20.12 2.52
C HIS A 25 -5.80 20.02 3.58
N LEU A 26 -7.07 20.07 3.20
CA LEU A 26 -8.19 19.90 4.13
C LEU A 26 -8.17 18.53 4.82
N PHE A 27 -7.97 17.46 4.05
CA PHE A 27 -7.87 16.11 4.61
C PHE A 27 -6.71 15.97 5.59
N LEU A 28 -5.53 16.49 5.25
CA LEU A 28 -4.36 16.40 6.12
C LEU A 28 -4.45 17.32 7.34
N ALA A 29 -5.14 18.46 7.23
CA ALA A 29 -5.40 19.33 8.37
C ALA A 29 -6.23 18.61 9.46
N LEU A 30 -7.27 17.86 9.08
CA LEU A 30 -8.03 17.03 10.01
C LEU A 30 -7.15 15.97 10.69
N LEU A 31 -6.22 15.37 9.97
CA LEU A 31 -5.31 14.37 10.53
C LEU A 31 -4.23 14.99 11.42
N ALA A 32 -3.90 16.26 11.21
CA ALA A 32 -2.89 16.95 12.00
C ALA A 32 -3.29 17.08 13.49
N GLU A 33 -4.59 17.20 13.78
CA GLU A 33 -5.12 17.26 15.15
C GLU A 33 -4.85 15.97 15.95
N ILE A 34 -4.81 14.83 15.25
CA ILE A 34 -4.56 13.52 15.85
C ILE A 34 -3.22 12.92 15.42
N ARG A 35 -2.28 13.72 14.92
CA ARG A 35 -1.01 13.31 14.31
C ARG A 35 -0.26 12.21 15.07
N PRO A 36 -0.13 12.23 16.42
CA PRO A 36 0.57 11.16 17.14
C PRO A 36 -0.07 9.79 16.98
N LYS A 37 -1.34 9.74 16.60
CA LYS A 37 -2.11 8.52 16.34
C LYS A 37 -2.18 8.13 14.87
N VAL A 38 -1.66 8.95 13.95
CA VAL A 38 -1.62 8.65 12.53
C VAL A 38 -0.45 7.72 12.21
N GLY A 39 -0.74 6.63 11.56
CA GLY A 39 0.23 5.72 10.95
C GLY A 39 0.53 6.13 9.49
N THR A 40 0.65 5.14 8.61
CA THR A 40 0.85 5.40 7.18
C THR A 40 -0.48 5.73 6.52
N ILE A 41 -0.51 6.79 5.70
CA ILE A 41 -1.65 7.19 4.91
C ILE A 41 -1.56 6.52 3.53
N MET A 42 -2.60 5.78 3.14
CA MET A 42 -2.64 5.03 1.90
C MET A 42 -3.26 5.86 0.77
N ILE A 43 -2.57 5.93 -0.36
CA ILE A 43 -3.02 6.53 -1.61
C ILE A 43 -3.31 5.40 -2.59
N GLN A 44 -4.55 4.94 -2.63
CA GLN A 44 -4.98 3.88 -3.54
C GLN A 44 -5.42 4.49 -4.87
N LEU A 45 -4.70 4.18 -5.95
CA LEU A 45 -5.02 4.63 -7.29
C LEU A 45 -6.02 3.66 -7.97
N PRO A 46 -6.97 4.16 -8.78
CA PRO A 46 -7.91 3.29 -9.49
C PRO A 46 -7.23 2.51 -10.62
N PRO A 47 -7.83 1.39 -11.10
CA PRO A 47 -7.32 0.66 -12.26
C PRO A 47 -7.18 1.52 -13.53
N SER A 48 -7.93 2.60 -13.64
CA SER A 48 -7.87 3.54 -14.75
C SER A 48 -6.83 4.66 -14.59
N PHE A 49 -5.96 4.57 -13.59
CA PHE A 49 -4.79 5.45 -13.42
C PHE A 49 -3.59 4.74 -14.05
N ASP A 50 -3.35 4.99 -15.32
CA ASP A 50 -2.24 4.42 -16.09
C ASP A 50 -0.97 5.30 -16.05
N SER A 51 0.06 4.88 -16.77
CA SER A 51 1.36 5.57 -16.82
C SER A 51 1.29 6.97 -17.44
N SER A 52 0.31 7.29 -18.28
CA SER A 52 0.13 8.61 -18.87
C SER A 52 -0.18 9.68 -17.82
N LEU A 53 -0.69 9.27 -16.64
CA LEU A 53 -1.02 10.15 -15.52
C LEU A 53 0.13 10.32 -14.51
N MET A 54 1.32 9.78 -14.81
CA MET A 54 2.48 9.81 -13.90
C MET A 54 2.80 11.21 -13.40
N ASN A 55 2.72 12.24 -14.25
CA ASN A 55 3.00 13.62 -13.86
C ASN A 55 2.13 14.11 -12.69
N ARG A 56 0.89 13.60 -12.56
CA ARG A 56 0.01 13.94 -11.45
C ARG A 56 0.52 13.34 -10.13
N LEU A 57 1.07 12.13 -10.20
CA LEU A 57 1.68 11.48 -9.04
C LEU A 57 2.99 12.17 -8.63
N LEU A 58 3.85 12.51 -9.60
CA LEU A 58 5.09 13.24 -9.33
C LEU A 58 4.83 14.60 -8.66
N ARG A 59 3.76 15.28 -9.05
CA ARG A 59 3.34 16.55 -8.44
C ARG A 59 2.99 16.41 -6.96
N LEU A 60 2.48 15.26 -6.52
CA LEU A 60 2.14 15.03 -5.10
C LEU A 60 3.35 15.22 -4.18
N LYS A 61 4.57 14.95 -4.65
CA LYS A 61 5.79 15.21 -3.87
C LYS A 61 5.85 16.64 -3.34
N ASN A 62 5.34 17.61 -4.10
CA ASN A 62 5.36 19.03 -3.74
C ASN A 62 4.19 19.47 -2.86
N VAL A 63 3.13 18.66 -2.80
CA VAL A 63 1.88 18.97 -2.06
C VAL A 63 1.86 18.29 -0.70
N LEU A 64 2.47 17.11 -0.60
CA LEU A 64 2.42 16.28 0.60
C LEU A 64 3.45 16.73 1.64
N PRO A 65 3.02 17.16 2.85
CA PRO A 65 3.96 17.50 3.90
C PRO A 65 4.72 16.27 4.41
N PRO A 66 6.04 16.37 4.64
CA PRO A 66 6.87 15.24 5.11
C PRO A 66 6.57 14.82 6.55
N THR A 67 5.61 15.46 7.19
CA THR A 67 5.20 15.18 8.57
C THR A 67 4.36 13.90 8.71
N PHE A 68 3.86 13.36 7.61
CA PHE A 68 3.14 12.09 7.55
C PHE A 68 3.90 11.08 6.68
N ASN A 69 3.60 9.80 6.88
CA ASN A 69 4.10 8.72 6.04
C ASN A 69 3.04 8.35 5.01
N TYR A 70 3.45 8.13 3.77
CA TYR A 70 2.54 7.80 2.68
C TYR A 70 2.92 6.49 2.03
N ALA A 71 1.91 5.70 1.61
CA ALA A 71 2.12 4.51 0.81
C ALA A 71 1.13 4.48 -0.37
N ILE A 72 1.62 4.08 -1.56
CA ILE A 72 0.84 4.06 -2.79
C ILE A 72 0.50 2.63 -3.17
N GLU A 73 -0.78 2.40 -3.51
CA GLU A 73 -1.28 1.18 -4.13
C GLU A 73 -1.53 1.44 -5.62
N PHE A 74 -0.72 0.83 -6.47
CA PHE A 74 -0.93 0.79 -7.91
C PHE A 74 -1.87 -0.35 -8.28
N ARG A 75 -2.75 -0.12 -9.27
CA ARG A 75 -3.70 -1.12 -9.75
C ARG A 75 -3.67 -1.33 -11.27
N HIS A 76 -3.11 -0.38 -12.02
CA HIS A 76 -2.94 -0.51 -13.46
C HIS A 76 -1.70 -1.36 -13.79
N SER A 77 -1.79 -2.21 -14.82
CA SER A 77 -0.74 -3.15 -15.24
C SER A 77 0.58 -2.46 -15.61
N ASP A 78 0.55 -1.25 -16.16
CA ASP A 78 1.73 -0.50 -16.57
C ASP A 78 2.79 -0.43 -15.46
N PHE A 79 2.34 -0.27 -14.22
CA PHE A 79 3.24 -0.13 -13.07
C PHE A 79 3.90 -1.44 -12.61
N PHE A 80 3.51 -2.58 -13.19
CA PHE A 80 4.06 -3.89 -12.84
C PHE A 80 4.87 -4.53 -13.97
N ILE A 81 4.59 -4.17 -15.24
CA ILE A 81 5.25 -4.73 -16.42
C ILE A 81 6.60 -4.03 -16.65
N ASP A 82 6.59 -2.71 -16.60
CA ASP A 82 7.78 -1.88 -16.74
C ASP A 82 7.76 -0.82 -15.63
N PRO A 83 8.42 -1.10 -14.50
CA PRO A 83 8.40 -0.17 -13.38
C PRO A 83 9.14 1.11 -13.76
N HIS A 84 8.39 2.20 -13.78
CA HIS A 84 8.90 3.53 -14.09
C HIS A 84 10.00 3.96 -13.12
N LEU A 85 11.15 4.36 -13.65
CA LEU A 85 12.28 4.80 -12.85
C LEU A 85 11.92 5.91 -11.86
N GLU A 86 11.00 6.78 -12.24
CA GLU A 86 10.51 7.88 -11.40
C GLU A 86 9.82 7.35 -10.13
N ILE A 87 9.08 6.24 -10.20
CA ILE A 87 8.45 5.62 -9.01
C ILE A 87 9.53 5.11 -8.07
N TYR A 88 10.54 4.42 -8.59
CA TYR A 88 11.66 3.96 -7.77
C TYR A 88 12.39 5.12 -7.11
N ASN A 89 12.58 6.22 -7.82
CA ASN A 89 13.19 7.41 -7.26
C ASN A 89 12.33 7.98 -6.12
N LEU A 90 11.02 8.09 -6.29
CA LEU A 90 10.12 8.57 -5.23
C LEU A 90 10.13 7.69 -3.99
N ILE A 91 10.25 6.36 -4.16
CA ILE A 91 10.35 5.42 -3.03
C ILE A 91 11.72 5.53 -2.37
N ARG A 92 12.80 5.52 -3.15
CA ARG A 92 14.17 5.66 -2.66
C ARG A 92 14.41 6.99 -1.94
N ASP A 93 13.83 8.08 -2.44
CA ASP A 93 13.90 9.41 -1.82
C ASP A 93 13.03 9.52 -0.55
N GLY A 94 12.33 8.45 -0.17
CA GLY A 94 11.53 8.37 1.04
C GLY A 94 10.20 9.12 1.00
N VAL A 95 9.78 9.62 -0.16
CA VAL A 95 8.51 10.33 -0.32
C VAL A 95 7.33 9.37 -0.14
N PHE A 96 7.43 8.18 -0.73
CA PHE A 96 6.40 7.16 -0.66
C PHE A 96 6.99 5.80 -0.25
N SER A 97 6.10 4.95 0.24
CA SER A 97 6.30 3.51 0.34
C SER A 97 5.30 2.80 -0.55
N LEU A 98 5.45 1.51 -0.76
CA LEU A 98 4.50 0.71 -1.53
C LEU A 98 3.39 0.13 -0.64
N VAL A 99 2.21 0.04 -1.20
CA VAL A 99 1.17 -0.89 -0.76
C VAL A 99 1.24 -2.12 -1.65
N ILE A 100 1.52 -3.27 -1.06
CA ILE A 100 1.58 -4.55 -1.73
C ILE A 100 0.24 -5.26 -1.52
N LEU A 101 -0.50 -5.45 -2.60
CA LEU A 101 -1.75 -6.20 -2.59
C LEU A 101 -1.45 -7.67 -2.87
N ASP A 102 -1.62 -8.52 -1.88
CA ASP A 102 -1.55 -9.97 -2.01
C ASP A 102 -2.98 -10.54 -2.07
N ASN A 103 -3.48 -10.76 -3.28
CA ASN A 103 -4.84 -11.22 -3.53
C ASN A 103 -4.84 -12.50 -4.38
N ARG A 104 -5.25 -13.63 -3.79
CA ARG A 104 -5.40 -14.93 -4.45
C ARG A 104 -6.40 -14.92 -5.61
N LEU A 105 -7.48 -14.13 -5.49
CA LEU A 105 -8.55 -14.10 -6.48
C LEU A 105 -8.09 -13.51 -7.82
N SER A 106 -7.07 -12.65 -7.80
CA SER A 106 -6.48 -12.11 -9.03
C SER A 106 -5.64 -13.14 -9.79
N ALA A 107 -5.05 -14.12 -9.11
CA ALA A 107 -4.21 -15.15 -9.73
C ALA A 107 -5.02 -16.19 -10.51
N ASN A 108 -6.30 -16.42 -10.13
CA ASN A 108 -7.14 -17.43 -10.74
C ASN A 108 -7.98 -16.91 -11.93
N ASN A 109 -8.08 -15.60 -12.13
CA ASN A 109 -8.96 -14.98 -13.13
C ASN A 109 -8.23 -14.35 -14.33
N THR A 110 -6.91 -14.41 -14.39
CA THR A 110 -6.15 -13.90 -15.53
C THR A 110 -5.60 -15.07 -16.35
N SER A 111 -6.21 -15.30 -17.50
CA SER A 111 -5.70 -16.14 -18.62
C SER A 111 -4.41 -15.58 -19.25
N HIS A 112 -3.83 -14.53 -18.67
CA HIS A 112 -2.50 -14.06 -18.94
C HIS A 112 -1.64 -14.40 -17.73
N SER A 113 -0.63 -15.26 -17.95
CA SER A 113 0.46 -15.54 -17.03
C SER A 113 0.95 -14.22 -16.44
N ASP A 114 0.47 -13.92 -15.25
CA ASP A 114 0.76 -12.66 -14.58
C ASP A 114 2.26 -12.68 -14.23
N LYS A 115 3.06 -12.10 -15.11
CA LYS A 115 4.50 -11.87 -14.91
C LYS A 115 4.74 -10.77 -13.88
N ARG A 116 3.85 -10.63 -12.88
CA ARG A 116 4.17 -9.78 -11.74
C ARG A 116 5.43 -10.34 -11.12
N LYS A 117 6.50 -9.58 -11.20
CA LYS A 117 7.70 -9.86 -10.43
C LYS A 117 7.25 -10.08 -8.99
N ASP A 118 7.84 -11.06 -8.33
CA ASP A 118 7.62 -11.30 -6.92
C ASP A 118 7.55 -9.95 -6.19
N PRO A 119 6.42 -9.59 -5.55
CA PRO A 119 6.25 -8.30 -4.89
C PRO A 119 7.34 -8.04 -3.83
N ILE A 120 8.03 -9.08 -3.39
CA ILE A 120 9.16 -9.01 -2.45
C ILE A 120 10.45 -8.52 -3.13
N SER A 121 10.53 -8.56 -4.47
CA SER A 121 11.75 -8.17 -5.22
C SER A 121 11.93 -6.67 -5.41
N ILE A 122 10.94 -5.85 -5.05
CA ILE A 122 10.98 -4.39 -5.19
C ILE A 122 11.20 -3.77 -3.81
N ASP A 123 12.06 -2.76 -3.71
CA ASP A 123 12.19 -1.98 -2.47
C ASP A 123 10.84 -1.36 -2.09
N PRO A 124 10.24 -1.75 -0.97
CA PRO A 124 8.90 -1.29 -0.63
C PRO A 124 8.91 0.08 0.08
N GLY A 125 10.07 0.70 0.30
CA GLY A 125 10.23 1.95 1.06
C GLY A 125 10.22 1.75 2.59
N GLN A 126 10.16 2.85 3.34
CA GLN A 126 10.35 2.86 4.80
C GLN A 126 9.11 2.43 5.59
N ASN A 127 7.90 2.70 5.07
CA ASN A 127 6.64 2.45 5.78
C ASN A 127 5.68 1.63 4.90
N PRO A 128 6.09 0.43 4.42
CA PRO A 128 5.29 -0.34 3.48
C PRO A 128 4.01 -0.87 4.13
N ILE A 129 2.99 -1.05 3.30
CA ILE A 129 1.73 -1.68 3.70
C ILE A 129 1.58 -2.98 2.92
N VAL A 130 1.35 -4.08 3.62
CA VAL A 130 0.88 -5.33 3.02
C VAL A 130 -0.63 -5.44 3.23
N ARG A 131 -1.36 -5.61 2.15
CA ARG A 131 -2.79 -5.94 2.16
C ARG A 131 -2.97 -7.39 1.72
N TYR A 132 -3.06 -8.25 2.69
CA TYR A 132 -3.33 -9.67 2.49
C TYR A 132 -4.84 -9.89 2.35
N VAL A 133 -5.25 -10.49 1.24
CA VAL A 133 -6.66 -10.80 0.97
C VAL A 133 -6.83 -12.30 0.80
N ASP A 134 -7.71 -12.91 1.57
CA ASP A 134 -8.05 -14.33 1.48
C ASP A 134 -9.57 -14.53 1.60
N THR A 135 -10.01 -15.76 1.35
CA THR A 135 -11.41 -16.16 1.51
C THR A 135 -11.67 -16.67 2.93
N ASP A 136 -12.91 -16.61 3.36
CA ASP A 136 -13.32 -17.14 4.67
C ASP A 136 -13.06 -18.65 4.77
N GLY A 137 -12.47 -19.05 5.90
CA GLY A 137 -12.26 -20.45 6.26
C GLY A 137 -11.15 -21.19 5.51
N SER A 138 -10.47 -20.54 4.55
CA SER A 138 -9.38 -21.16 3.80
C SER A 138 -8.18 -20.22 3.66
N TYR A 139 -7.55 -19.87 4.78
CA TYR A 139 -6.32 -19.07 4.72
C TYR A 139 -5.09 -19.94 4.44
N ASP A 140 -4.18 -19.41 3.64
CA ASP A 140 -2.92 -20.05 3.29
C ASP A 140 -1.86 -19.79 4.36
N THR A 141 -1.63 -20.78 5.21
CA THR A 141 -0.61 -20.70 6.26
C THR A 141 0.80 -20.52 5.70
N GLY A 142 1.10 -21.05 4.50
CA GLY A 142 2.37 -20.84 3.83
C GLY A 142 2.60 -19.38 3.47
N ARG A 143 1.61 -18.72 2.84
CA ARG A 143 1.66 -17.27 2.53
C ARG A 143 1.76 -16.42 3.79
N ILE A 144 0.97 -16.75 4.82
CA ILE A 144 1.00 -16.03 6.10
C ILE A 144 2.39 -16.13 6.74
N ASN A 145 2.99 -17.31 6.73
CA ASN A 145 4.33 -17.51 7.25
C ASN A 145 5.38 -16.75 6.43
N ALA A 146 5.31 -16.77 5.10
CA ALA A 146 6.22 -16.02 4.22
C ALA A 146 6.13 -14.51 4.50
N TRP A 147 4.92 -13.96 4.66
CA TRP A 147 4.75 -12.56 5.04
C TRP A 147 5.30 -12.27 6.44
N GLY A 148 5.11 -13.17 7.40
CA GLY A 148 5.68 -13.03 8.74
C GLY A 148 7.20 -12.87 8.70
N GLU A 149 7.91 -13.74 7.95
CA GLU A 149 9.36 -13.65 7.79
C GLU A 149 9.80 -12.39 7.01
N CYS A 150 9.10 -12.03 5.96
CA CYS A 150 9.36 -10.82 5.19
C CYS A 150 9.25 -9.56 6.07
N LEU A 151 8.15 -9.41 6.81
CA LEU A 151 7.92 -8.26 7.69
C LEU A 151 8.94 -8.20 8.84
N LYS A 152 9.34 -9.35 9.37
CA LYS A 152 10.41 -9.46 10.37
C LYS A 152 11.76 -9.00 9.81
N HIS A 153 12.06 -9.38 8.58
CA HIS A 153 13.26 -8.92 7.88
C HIS A 153 13.25 -7.40 7.69
N TRP A 154 12.17 -6.83 7.17
CA TRP A 154 12.02 -5.38 7.00
C TRP A 154 12.15 -4.60 8.32
N LYS A 155 11.61 -5.15 9.42
CA LYS A 155 11.81 -4.54 10.74
C LYS A 155 13.27 -4.54 11.19
N LYS A 156 14.03 -5.61 10.90
CA LYS A 156 15.48 -5.67 11.20
C LYS A 156 16.26 -4.63 10.38
N GLU A 157 15.79 -4.29 9.17
CA GLU A 157 16.33 -3.21 8.35
C GLU A 157 15.91 -1.80 8.82
N GLY A 158 15.15 -1.69 9.91
CA GLY A 158 14.67 -0.41 10.45
C GLY A 158 13.39 0.13 9.81
N ARG A 159 12.75 -0.64 8.91
CA ARG A 159 11.47 -0.25 8.30
C ARG A 159 10.33 -0.40 9.31
N LYS A 160 9.21 0.28 9.02
CA LYS A 160 8.00 0.26 9.84
C LYS A 160 6.81 -0.28 9.04
N PRO A 161 6.81 -1.58 8.73
CA PRO A 161 5.75 -2.18 7.92
C PRO A 161 4.42 -2.23 8.66
N SER A 162 3.33 -2.20 7.89
CA SER A 162 1.98 -2.47 8.37
C SER A 162 1.38 -3.65 7.60
N PHE A 163 0.62 -4.50 8.30
CA PHE A 163 -0.04 -5.65 7.69
C PHE A 163 -1.54 -5.57 7.96
N PHE A 164 -2.33 -5.61 6.91
CA PHE A 164 -3.79 -5.62 6.97
C PHE A 164 -4.31 -6.92 6.38
N ALA A 165 -4.92 -7.74 7.22
CA ALA A 165 -5.64 -8.93 6.79
C ALA A 165 -7.08 -8.55 6.41
N HIS A 166 -7.53 -9.06 5.28
CA HIS A 166 -8.91 -8.97 4.80
C HIS A 166 -9.41 -10.38 4.48
N THR A 167 -10.61 -10.69 4.92
CA THR A 167 -11.36 -11.88 4.51
C THR A 167 -12.74 -11.46 4.04
N GLU A 168 -13.47 -12.36 3.40
CA GLU A 168 -14.76 -12.05 2.79
C GLU A 168 -15.75 -11.45 3.78
N SER A 169 -15.85 -12.00 4.99
CA SER A 169 -16.70 -11.50 6.09
C SER A 169 -15.92 -10.79 7.20
N ASP A 170 -14.60 -10.63 7.04
CA ASP A 170 -13.67 -10.11 8.05
C ASP A 170 -13.60 -10.90 9.38
N ASN A 171 -14.33 -12.02 9.51
CA ASN A 171 -14.37 -12.81 10.74
C ASN A 171 -13.00 -13.43 11.08
N PHE A 172 -12.23 -13.84 10.07
CA PHE A 172 -10.91 -14.46 10.26
C PHE A 172 -9.76 -13.46 10.22
N ALA A 173 -9.99 -12.21 9.81
CA ALA A 173 -8.96 -11.19 9.70
C ALA A 173 -8.16 -10.98 11.01
N PRO A 174 -8.78 -10.93 12.21
CA PRO A 174 -8.03 -10.81 13.46
C PRO A 174 -7.14 -12.02 13.75
N HIS A 175 -7.57 -13.23 13.37
CA HIS A 175 -6.79 -14.46 13.55
C HIS A 175 -5.55 -14.45 12.67
N ILE A 176 -5.71 -14.12 11.38
CA ILE A 176 -4.60 -13.99 10.42
C ILE A 176 -3.60 -12.93 10.89
N ALA A 177 -4.10 -11.76 11.29
CA ALA A 177 -3.25 -10.68 11.80
C ALA A 177 -2.44 -11.13 13.04
N LYS A 178 -3.05 -11.91 13.95
CA LYS A 178 -2.38 -12.47 15.12
C LYS A 178 -1.31 -13.49 14.74
N MET A 179 -1.56 -14.34 13.74
CA MET A 179 -0.56 -15.30 13.24
C MET A 179 0.69 -14.58 12.73
N VAL A 180 0.52 -13.53 11.92
CA VAL A 180 1.63 -12.70 11.43
C VAL A 180 2.32 -11.98 12.59
N TYR A 181 1.57 -11.40 13.51
CA TYR A 181 2.12 -10.72 14.69
C TYR A 181 3.05 -11.64 15.50
N ASN A 182 2.63 -12.86 15.80
CA ASN A 182 3.41 -13.84 16.56
C ASN A 182 4.71 -14.28 15.86
N LYS A 183 4.83 -14.07 14.56
CA LYS A 183 6.06 -14.32 13.80
C LYS A 183 7.06 -13.18 13.89
N ILE A 184 6.56 -11.97 14.07
CA ILE A 184 7.38 -10.76 14.06
C ILE A 184 7.93 -10.42 15.45
N TRP A 185 7.17 -10.75 16.49
CA TRP A 185 7.47 -10.47 17.90
C TRP A 185 7.75 -11.73 18.71
#